data_bf12fd88ce59d967ce3a52fffb22f909
#
_entry.id   bf12fd88ce59d967ce3a52fffb22f909
#
_cell.length_a   1.000
_cell.length_b   1.000
_cell.length_c   1.000
_cell.angle_alpha   90.00
_cell.angle_beta   90.00
_cell.angle_gamma   90.00
#
_symmetry.space_group_name_H-M   'P 1'
#
loop_
_entity.id
_entity.type
_entity.pdbx_description
1 polymer ?
#
loop_
_entity_poly.entity_id
_entity_poly.type
_entity_poly.pdbx_seq_one_letter_code
_entity_poly.pdbx_strand_id
1 'polypeptide(L)'
;MSPTPTAPALFISHGAPTFALEPGELGHALGALGQHLQEVRGIVAVSAHWQTPELHVANTEQPDTIHDFYGFPPALYALRYPASGSAEITQRVMQALHASNLAAQLDHTHGMDHGVWVPLLHLRPQADIPVVCVSLPVSATPHSAWQLGQALAKLRQEGVMIMGTGSLTHNLSEFRGPAVTQTAPYVTAFTTWILTQIQNRNLSALCQYRTLAPEAKRAHPTEEHLLPLFVALGASSDTDAFDVLATEVRYGMLSMASYHWH
;
A
#
# COMPACT_ATOMS: atom_id res chain seq x y z
N MET A 1 -14.66 8.22 28.82
CA MET A 1 -13.95 7.24 27.98
C MET A 1 -12.93 8.02 27.18
N SER A 2 -11.66 7.67 27.26
CA SER A 2 -10.66 8.26 26.38
C SER A 2 -11.03 7.95 24.93
N PRO A 3 -10.90 8.89 23.99
CA PRO A 3 -11.14 8.61 22.58
C PRO A 3 -10.22 7.44 22.13
N THR A 4 -10.79 6.49 21.41
CA THR A 4 -9.98 5.44 20.78
C THR A 4 -8.97 6.12 19.85
N PRO A 5 -7.69 5.80 19.93
CA PRO A 5 -6.71 6.37 19.00
C PRO A 5 -7.12 6.05 17.56
N THR A 6 -6.94 7.02 16.69
CA THR A 6 -7.21 6.84 15.25
C THR A 6 -6.22 5.85 14.68
N ALA A 7 -6.70 4.81 13.99
CA ALA A 7 -5.82 3.84 13.34
C ALA A 7 -4.98 4.50 12.23
N PRO A 8 -3.76 4.04 11.96
CA PRO A 8 -2.87 4.68 11.00
C PRO A 8 -3.34 4.53 9.54
N ALA A 9 -2.82 5.41 8.68
CA ALA A 9 -2.76 5.21 7.24
C ALA A 9 -1.32 4.92 6.84
N LEU A 10 -1.10 3.94 5.98
CA LEU A 10 0.22 3.52 5.51
C LEU A 10 0.30 3.53 3.99
N PHE A 11 1.42 3.99 3.46
CA PHE A 11 1.87 3.60 2.12
C PHE A 11 3.10 2.73 2.27
N ILE A 12 3.07 1.54 1.68
CA ILE A 12 4.17 0.58 1.75
C ILE A 12 4.67 0.27 0.34
N SER A 13 5.96 0.48 0.11
CA SER A 13 6.65 -0.03 -1.07
C SER A 13 6.93 -1.52 -0.85
N HIS A 14 6.09 -2.40 -1.43
CA HIS A 14 6.20 -3.84 -1.20
C HIS A 14 7.40 -4.51 -1.90
N GLY A 15 8.03 -3.79 -2.84
CA GLY A 15 9.23 -4.26 -3.51
C GLY A 15 9.01 -5.51 -4.38
N ALA A 16 10.06 -6.34 -4.49
CA ALA A 16 9.95 -7.64 -5.13
C ALA A 16 9.49 -8.70 -4.12
N PRO A 17 8.91 -9.85 -4.56
CA PRO A 17 8.50 -10.95 -3.67
C PRO A 17 9.57 -11.44 -2.71
N THR A 18 10.87 -11.29 -3.06
CA THR A 18 12.00 -11.62 -2.18
C THR A 18 12.02 -10.80 -0.89
N PHE A 19 11.30 -9.68 -0.82
CA PHE A 19 11.12 -8.93 0.42
C PHE A 19 10.58 -9.80 1.55
N ALA A 20 9.76 -10.81 1.26
CA ALA A 20 9.27 -11.76 2.26
C ALA A 20 10.39 -12.52 3.00
N LEU A 21 11.53 -12.75 2.34
CA LEU A 21 12.69 -13.48 2.91
C LEU A 21 13.82 -12.54 3.33
N GLU A 22 13.84 -11.34 2.79
CA GLU A 22 14.90 -10.35 2.96
C GLU A 22 14.29 -9.05 3.50
N PRO A 23 14.10 -8.92 4.84
CA PRO A 23 13.37 -7.80 5.43
C PRO A 23 14.00 -6.42 5.14
N GLY A 24 15.33 -6.33 5.11
CA GLY A 24 16.01 -5.04 4.95
C GLY A 24 15.62 -4.00 5.99
N GLU A 25 15.85 -2.73 5.67
CA GLU A 25 15.47 -1.60 6.53
C GLU A 25 13.94 -1.55 6.74
N LEU A 26 13.17 -1.66 5.66
CA LEU A 26 11.71 -1.56 5.72
C LEU A 26 11.08 -2.68 6.54
N GLY A 27 11.50 -3.95 6.37
CA GLY A 27 10.92 -5.05 7.14
C GLY A 27 11.15 -4.91 8.64
N HIS A 28 12.33 -4.41 9.05
CA HIS A 28 12.60 -4.11 10.47
C HIS A 28 11.73 -2.96 10.98
N ALA A 29 11.56 -1.90 10.20
CA ALA A 29 10.69 -0.78 10.57
C ALA A 29 9.23 -1.21 10.68
N LEU A 30 8.73 -2.05 9.75
CA LEU A 30 7.38 -2.61 9.82
C LEU A 30 7.21 -3.50 11.06
N GLY A 31 8.20 -4.34 11.40
CA GLY A 31 8.17 -5.16 12.60
C GLY A 31 8.10 -4.34 13.89
N ALA A 32 8.83 -3.23 13.96
CA ALA A 32 8.75 -2.30 15.08
C ALA A 32 7.37 -1.61 15.14
N LEU A 33 6.85 -1.11 14.02
CA LEU A 33 5.53 -0.49 13.93
C LEU A 33 4.42 -1.48 14.36
N GLY A 34 4.51 -2.73 13.91
CA GLY A 34 3.51 -3.77 14.23
C GLY A 34 3.34 -4.03 15.73
N GLN A 35 4.36 -3.73 16.55
CA GLN A 35 4.27 -3.82 18.02
C GLN A 35 3.38 -2.74 18.64
N HIS A 36 3.01 -1.70 17.88
CA HIS A 36 2.17 -0.60 18.33
C HIS A 36 0.74 -0.62 17.74
N LEU A 37 0.38 -1.72 17.05
CA LEU A 37 -0.93 -1.87 16.40
C LEU A 37 -1.98 -2.65 17.22
N GLN A 38 -1.86 -2.69 18.56
CA GLN A 38 -2.76 -3.47 19.43
C GLN A 38 -4.23 -2.99 19.36
N GLU A 39 -4.45 -1.71 19.08
CA GLU A 39 -5.78 -1.12 18.97
C GLU A 39 -6.38 -1.24 17.56
N VAL A 40 -5.59 -1.74 16.58
CA VAL A 40 -6.06 -1.94 15.20
C VAL A 40 -6.93 -3.20 15.16
N ARG A 41 -8.16 -3.02 14.70
CA ARG A 41 -9.21 -4.07 14.65
C ARG A 41 -9.34 -4.70 13.27
N GLY A 42 -8.75 -4.06 12.24
CA GLY A 42 -8.76 -4.54 10.88
C GLY A 42 -7.89 -3.71 9.97
N ILE A 43 -7.60 -4.27 8.81
CA ILE A 43 -6.79 -3.65 7.77
C ILE A 43 -7.61 -3.62 6.49
N VAL A 44 -7.75 -2.44 5.89
CA VAL A 44 -8.20 -2.30 4.50
C VAL A 44 -6.97 -2.09 3.64
N ALA A 45 -6.69 -3.04 2.75
CA ALA A 45 -5.53 -3.03 1.87
C ALA A 45 -5.92 -2.70 0.42
N VAL A 46 -5.22 -1.75 -0.19
CA VAL A 46 -5.37 -1.40 -1.62
C VAL A 46 -4.03 -1.66 -2.31
N SER A 47 -3.99 -2.72 -3.14
CA SER A 47 -2.78 -3.16 -3.82
C SER A 47 -2.74 -2.75 -5.28
N ALA A 48 -1.54 -2.40 -5.77
CA ALA A 48 -1.26 -2.21 -7.19
C ALA A 48 -1.54 -3.45 -8.05
N HIS A 49 -1.55 -4.64 -7.45
CA HIS A 49 -1.71 -5.92 -8.14
C HIS A 49 -3.17 -6.33 -8.32
N TRP A 50 -4.11 -5.71 -7.62
CA TRP A 50 -5.52 -5.99 -7.83
C TRP A 50 -6.22 -4.86 -8.59
N GLN A 51 -6.10 -4.93 -9.91
CA GLN A 51 -6.79 -4.02 -10.83
C GLN A 51 -8.02 -4.67 -11.44
N THR A 52 -9.13 -3.95 -11.45
CA THR A 52 -10.43 -4.40 -11.96
C THR A 52 -11.05 -3.32 -12.85
N PRO A 53 -11.99 -3.66 -13.76
CA PRO A 53 -12.67 -2.63 -14.55
C PRO A 53 -13.43 -1.61 -13.69
N GLU A 54 -14.07 -2.09 -12.61
CA GLU A 54 -14.84 -1.31 -11.63
C GLU A 54 -14.27 -1.57 -10.23
N LEU A 55 -14.65 -0.77 -9.25
CA LEU A 55 -14.20 -0.92 -7.87
C LEU A 55 -14.81 -2.17 -7.24
N HIS A 56 -13.96 -3.05 -6.66
CA HIS A 56 -14.36 -4.26 -5.96
C HIS A 56 -13.86 -4.24 -4.51
N VAL A 57 -14.63 -4.88 -3.63
CA VAL A 57 -14.29 -5.10 -2.23
C VAL A 57 -14.34 -6.59 -1.94
N ALA A 58 -13.24 -7.15 -1.44
CA ALA A 58 -13.18 -8.56 -1.10
C ALA A 58 -14.14 -8.89 0.07
N ASN A 59 -14.87 -10.01 -0.09
CA ASN A 59 -15.78 -10.53 0.93
C ASN A 59 -15.54 -12.03 1.14
N THR A 60 -14.32 -12.38 1.47
CA THR A 60 -13.85 -13.75 1.67
C THR A 60 -13.48 -13.91 3.15
N GLU A 61 -14.03 -14.91 3.85
CA GLU A 61 -13.74 -15.14 5.27
C GLU A 61 -12.30 -15.64 5.49
N GLN A 62 -11.79 -16.44 4.57
CA GLN A 62 -10.44 -16.97 4.57
C GLN A 62 -9.79 -16.69 3.23
N PRO A 63 -9.26 -15.46 3.03
CA PRO A 63 -8.65 -15.10 1.76
C PRO A 63 -7.35 -15.90 1.52
N ASP A 64 -7.22 -16.44 0.31
CA ASP A 64 -6.03 -17.17 -0.09
C ASP A 64 -4.79 -16.26 -0.14
N THR A 65 -3.62 -16.82 0.16
CA THR A 65 -2.33 -16.20 -0.14
C THR A 65 -2.02 -16.40 -1.62
N ILE A 66 -2.16 -15.36 -2.43
CA ILE A 66 -1.95 -15.42 -3.88
C ILE A 66 -0.47 -15.23 -4.20
N HIS A 67 0.11 -16.18 -4.96
CA HIS A 67 1.49 -16.09 -5.47
C HIS A 67 1.45 -15.63 -6.93
N ASP A 68 1.19 -14.36 -7.13
CA ASP A 68 1.05 -13.68 -8.44
C ASP A 68 2.41 -13.32 -9.08
N PHE A 69 3.41 -14.17 -8.89
CA PHE A 69 4.76 -14.00 -9.39
C PHE A 69 5.36 -15.32 -9.88
N TYR A 70 6.39 -15.25 -10.72
CA TYR A 70 7.02 -16.42 -11.33
C TYR A 70 8.55 -16.29 -11.33
N GLY A 71 9.24 -17.46 -11.34
CA GLY A 71 10.70 -17.49 -11.48
C GLY A 71 11.47 -17.15 -10.19
N PHE A 72 10.81 -17.21 -9.04
CA PHE A 72 11.42 -16.97 -7.75
C PHE A 72 11.81 -18.27 -7.02
N PRO A 73 12.63 -18.21 -5.95
CA PRO A 73 13.00 -19.38 -5.17
C PRO A 73 11.78 -20.14 -4.61
N PRO A 74 11.83 -21.49 -4.55
CA PRO A 74 10.72 -22.32 -4.04
C PRO A 74 10.25 -21.95 -2.64
N ALA A 75 11.13 -21.44 -1.80
CA ALA A 75 10.80 -20.98 -0.45
C ALA A 75 9.69 -19.92 -0.40
N LEU A 76 9.61 -19.05 -1.42
CA LEU A 76 8.57 -18.02 -1.50
C LEU A 76 7.18 -18.62 -1.74
N TYR A 77 7.08 -19.68 -2.54
CA TYR A 77 5.81 -20.34 -2.84
C TYR A 77 5.29 -21.18 -1.67
N ALA A 78 6.15 -21.49 -0.71
CA ALA A 78 5.77 -22.19 0.52
C ALA A 78 5.18 -21.25 1.60
N LEU A 79 5.41 -19.95 1.50
CA LEU A 79 4.90 -18.98 2.45
C LEU A 79 3.38 -18.86 2.37
N ARG A 80 2.76 -18.67 3.53
CA ARG A 80 1.33 -18.38 3.67
C ARG A 80 1.15 -17.29 4.71
N TYR A 81 0.16 -16.44 4.48
CA TYR A 81 -0.26 -15.42 5.43
C TYR A 81 -1.74 -15.65 5.77
N PRO A 82 -2.05 -16.38 6.87
CA PRO A 82 -3.38 -16.92 7.15
C PRO A 82 -4.29 -15.92 7.88
N ALA A 83 -4.23 -14.63 7.54
CA ALA A 83 -5.16 -13.66 8.11
C ALA A 83 -6.58 -13.92 7.62
N SER A 84 -7.56 -13.79 8.52
CA SER A 84 -8.96 -13.85 8.16
C SER A 84 -9.39 -12.60 7.38
N GLY A 85 -10.47 -12.71 6.61
CA GLY A 85 -11.26 -11.56 6.20
C GLY A 85 -12.25 -11.14 7.29
N SER A 86 -13.09 -10.15 6.99
CA SER A 86 -14.12 -9.68 7.91
C SER A 86 -15.33 -9.14 7.17
N ALA A 87 -16.44 -9.87 7.26
CA ALA A 87 -17.71 -9.41 6.69
C ALA A 87 -18.18 -8.07 7.29
N GLU A 88 -17.90 -7.84 8.56
CA GLU A 88 -18.22 -6.56 9.23
C GLU A 88 -17.43 -5.40 8.59
N ILE A 89 -16.11 -5.55 8.45
CA ILE A 89 -15.27 -4.51 7.84
C ILE A 89 -15.65 -4.33 6.36
N THR A 90 -15.88 -5.41 5.62
CA THR A 90 -16.37 -5.34 4.22
C THR A 90 -17.64 -4.51 4.14
N GLN A 91 -18.62 -4.75 5.03
CA GLN A 91 -19.85 -3.96 5.05
C GLN A 91 -19.60 -2.48 5.35
N ARG A 92 -18.69 -2.18 6.31
CA ARG A 92 -18.28 -0.79 6.63
C ARG A 92 -17.62 -0.11 5.44
N VAL A 93 -16.72 -0.80 4.73
CA VAL A 93 -16.10 -0.32 3.50
C VAL A 93 -17.17 0.00 2.46
N MET A 94 -18.09 -0.91 2.18
CA MET A 94 -19.19 -0.70 1.22
C MET A 94 -20.05 0.50 1.58
N GLN A 95 -20.39 0.68 2.85
CA GLN A 95 -21.14 1.85 3.34
C GLN A 95 -20.37 3.16 3.15
N ALA A 96 -19.08 3.17 3.46
CA ALA A 96 -18.22 4.35 3.30
C ALA A 96 -18.07 4.75 1.82
N LEU A 97 -17.89 3.79 0.93
CA LEU A 97 -17.83 4.00 -0.51
C LEU A 97 -19.16 4.54 -1.05
N HIS A 98 -20.27 3.93 -0.68
CA HIS A 98 -21.60 4.38 -1.08
C HIS A 98 -21.89 5.80 -0.61
N ALA A 99 -21.56 6.14 0.64
CA ALA A 99 -21.73 7.48 1.20
C ALA A 99 -20.89 8.55 0.45
N SER A 100 -19.83 8.12 -0.21
CA SER A 100 -18.94 8.96 -1.04
C SER A 100 -19.30 8.93 -2.53
N ASN A 101 -20.44 8.33 -2.91
CA ASN A 101 -20.88 8.11 -4.29
C ASN A 101 -19.89 7.29 -5.14
N LEU A 102 -19.13 6.40 -4.52
CA LEU A 102 -18.26 5.44 -5.20
C LEU A 102 -19.00 4.09 -5.28
N ALA A 103 -19.42 3.73 -6.48
CA ALA A 103 -20.04 2.43 -6.72
C ALA A 103 -18.98 1.33 -6.61
N ALA A 104 -19.27 0.27 -5.85
CA ALA A 104 -18.39 -0.86 -5.67
C ALA A 104 -19.19 -2.17 -5.70
N GLN A 105 -18.52 -3.26 -6.08
CA GLN A 105 -19.08 -4.60 -6.09
C GLN A 105 -18.35 -5.49 -5.06
N LEU A 106 -19.04 -6.49 -4.53
CA LEU A 106 -18.41 -7.51 -3.69
C LEU A 106 -17.71 -8.56 -4.56
N ASP A 107 -16.50 -8.94 -4.18
CA ASP A 107 -15.80 -10.09 -4.73
C ASP A 107 -15.66 -11.17 -3.65
N HIS A 108 -16.20 -12.35 -3.91
CA HIS A 108 -16.21 -13.46 -2.95
C HIS A 108 -15.06 -14.45 -3.14
N THR A 109 -14.13 -14.14 -4.03
CA THR A 109 -13.07 -15.07 -4.47
C THR A 109 -11.67 -14.52 -4.31
N HIS A 110 -11.51 -13.20 -4.36
CA HIS A 110 -10.19 -12.57 -4.32
C HIS A 110 -9.52 -12.76 -2.96
N GLY A 111 -8.26 -13.20 -2.99
CA GLY A 111 -7.41 -13.35 -1.81
C GLY A 111 -6.50 -12.15 -1.58
N MET A 112 -5.33 -12.39 -1.00
CA MET A 112 -4.28 -11.39 -0.80
C MET A 112 -3.15 -11.64 -1.80
N ASP A 113 -2.91 -10.71 -2.73
CA ASP A 113 -1.74 -10.72 -3.63
C ASP A 113 -0.45 -10.43 -2.86
N HIS A 114 0.73 -10.64 -3.50
CA HIS A 114 2.00 -10.47 -2.81
C HIS A 114 2.26 -9.03 -2.33
N GLY A 115 1.67 -8.04 -2.99
CA GLY A 115 1.73 -6.66 -2.53
C GLY A 115 1.06 -6.46 -1.17
N VAL A 116 0.09 -7.31 -0.81
CA VAL A 116 -0.58 -7.30 0.50
C VAL A 116 0.12 -8.20 1.50
N TRP A 117 0.25 -9.50 1.22
CA TRP A 117 0.69 -10.45 2.23
C TRP A 117 2.18 -10.34 2.56
N VAL A 118 3.05 -9.92 1.62
CA VAL A 118 4.48 -9.81 1.89
C VAL A 118 4.80 -8.72 2.93
N PRO A 119 4.31 -7.47 2.78
CA PRO A 119 4.49 -6.47 3.85
C PRO A 119 3.87 -6.89 5.19
N LEU A 120 2.72 -7.56 5.16
CA LEU A 120 2.03 -7.99 6.37
C LEU A 120 2.79 -9.09 7.12
N LEU A 121 3.56 -9.95 6.45
CA LEU A 121 4.48 -10.88 7.12
C LEU A 121 5.48 -10.19 8.04
N HIS A 122 5.90 -8.97 7.70
CA HIS A 122 6.82 -8.19 8.54
C HIS A 122 6.06 -7.33 9.56
N LEU A 123 4.95 -6.71 9.14
CA LEU A 123 4.16 -5.81 9.98
C LEU A 123 3.42 -6.56 11.10
N ARG A 124 2.78 -7.69 10.76
CA ARG A 124 1.96 -8.47 11.69
C ARG A 124 2.11 -9.96 11.42
N PRO A 125 3.26 -10.56 11.74
CA PRO A 125 3.56 -11.97 11.42
C PRO A 125 2.59 -12.96 12.06
N GLN A 126 1.85 -12.55 13.12
CA GLN A 126 0.83 -13.37 13.78
C GLN A 126 -0.44 -13.56 12.95
N ALA A 127 -0.65 -12.72 11.91
CA ALA A 127 -1.83 -12.73 11.05
C ALA A 127 -3.18 -12.67 11.83
N ASP A 128 -3.18 -12.01 12.98
CA ASP A 128 -4.28 -11.96 13.94
C ASP A 128 -5.21 -10.74 13.76
N ILE A 129 -4.91 -9.87 12.78
CA ILE A 129 -5.75 -8.74 12.38
C ILE A 129 -6.41 -9.10 11.04
N PRO A 130 -7.76 -9.03 10.94
CA PRO A 130 -8.45 -9.33 9.69
C PRO A 130 -8.10 -8.33 8.58
N VAL A 131 -8.05 -8.82 7.32
CA VAL A 131 -7.68 -8.04 6.15
C VAL A 131 -8.82 -8.05 5.13
N VAL A 132 -9.21 -6.88 4.65
CA VAL A 132 -10.15 -6.70 3.54
C VAL A 132 -9.43 -5.97 2.40
N CYS A 133 -9.31 -6.62 1.25
CA CYS A 133 -8.73 -6.01 0.07
C CYS A 133 -9.78 -5.17 -0.69
N VAL A 134 -9.32 -4.05 -1.26
CA VAL A 134 -10.12 -3.19 -2.16
C VAL A 134 -9.30 -2.99 -3.44
N SER A 135 -9.93 -3.22 -4.59
CA SER A 135 -9.26 -3.11 -5.89
C SER A 135 -9.03 -1.66 -6.29
N LEU A 136 -8.16 -1.47 -7.28
CA LEU A 136 -8.04 -0.22 -8.02
C LEU A 136 -8.71 -0.39 -9.39
N PRO A 137 -9.63 0.49 -9.80
CA PRO A 137 -10.09 0.50 -11.17
C PRO A 137 -8.93 0.70 -12.15
N VAL A 138 -8.92 -0.03 -13.28
CA VAL A 138 -7.88 0.15 -14.32
C VAL A 138 -7.86 1.57 -14.90
N SER A 139 -8.95 2.31 -14.77
CA SER A 139 -9.07 3.73 -15.13
C SER A 139 -8.66 4.69 -14.01
N ALA A 140 -8.18 4.17 -12.86
CA ALA A 140 -7.85 5.01 -11.72
C ALA A 140 -6.75 6.01 -12.06
N THR A 141 -6.93 7.21 -11.53
CA THR A 141 -5.97 8.32 -11.61
C THR A 141 -5.47 8.65 -10.20
N PRO A 142 -4.39 9.41 -10.04
CA PRO A 142 -3.96 9.91 -8.73
C PRO A 142 -5.09 10.56 -7.93
N HIS A 143 -5.92 11.38 -8.60
CA HIS A 143 -7.03 12.05 -7.95
C HIS A 143 -8.14 11.09 -7.50
N SER A 144 -8.55 10.14 -8.36
CA SER A 144 -9.58 9.16 -7.97
C SER A 144 -9.09 8.17 -6.90
N ALA A 145 -7.81 7.80 -6.90
CA ALA A 145 -7.22 7.01 -5.83
C ALA A 145 -7.20 7.78 -4.49
N TRP A 146 -6.92 9.08 -4.53
CA TRP A 146 -7.03 9.94 -3.35
C TRP A 146 -8.48 10.05 -2.86
N GLN A 147 -9.47 10.19 -3.75
CA GLN A 147 -10.89 10.17 -3.38
C GLN A 147 -11.31 8.84 -2.73
N LEU A 148 -10.79 7.71 -3.23
CA LEU A 148 -10.98 6.41 -2.59
C LEU A 148 -10.46 6.42 -1.15
N GLY A 149 -9.25 6.95 -0.94
CA GLY A 149 -8.67 7.12 0.39
C GLY A 149 -9.54 7.98 1.30
N GLN A 150 -10.05 9.11 0.81
CA GLN A 150 -10.96 9.98 1.57
C GLN A 150 -12.25 9.27 1.97
N ALA A 151 -12.81 8.45 1.09
CA ALA A 151 -14.00 7.66 1.40
C ALA A 151 -13.74 6.69 2.57
N LEU A 152 -12.55 6.11 2.63
CA LEU A 152 -12.14 5.15 3.66
C LEU A 152 -11.66 5.81 4.97
N ALA A 153 -11.33 7.11 4.97
CA ALA A 153 -10.69 7.80 6.09
C ALA A 153 -11.41 7.65 7.43
N LYS A 154 -12.76 7.67 7.43
CA LYS A 154 -13.56 7.55 8.65
C LYS A 154 -13.39 6.20 9.36
N LEU A 155 -13.08 5.14 8.63
CA LEU A 155 -12.85 3.81 9.20
C LEU A 155 -11.67 3.79 10.17
N ARG A 156 -10.70 4.70 10.01
CA ARG A 156 -9.58 4.85 10.93
C ARG A 156 -10.03 5.17 12.35
N GLN A 157 -11.09 5.98 12.51
CA GLN A 157 -11.68 6.29 13.83
C GLN A 157 -12.40 5.07 14.46
N GLU A 158 -12.69 4.06 13.64
CA GLU A 158 -13.28 2.79 14.06
C GLU A 158 -12.21 1.71 14.33
N GLY A 159 -10.92 2.08 14.31
CA GLY A 159 -9.81 1.18 14.53
C GLY A 159 -9.38 0.38 13.28
N VAL A 160 -9.81 0.80 12.08
CA VAL A 160 -9.40 0.13 10.83
C VAL A 160 -8.27 0.89 10.16
N MET A 161 -7.11 0.24 10.04
CA MET A 161 -5.95 0.77 9.33
C MET A 161 -6.18 0.77 7.82
N ILE A 162 -5.80 1.84 7.15
CA ILE A 162 -5.84 1.93 5.68
C ILE A 162 -4.42 1.77 5.15
N MET A 163 -4.20 0.74 4.34
CA MET A 163 -2.89 0.40 3.78
C MET A 163 -2.93 0.45 2.25
N GLY A 164 -2.29 1.46 1.66
CA GLY A 164 -1.95 1.45 0.25
C GLY A 164 -0.62 0.73 0.04
N THR A 165 -0.57 -0.25 -0.84
CA THR A 165 0.65 -1.00 -1.11
C THR A 165 0.98 -1.01 -2.61
N GLY A 166 2.19 -0.55 -2.92
CA GLY A 166 2.66 -0.39 -4.29
C GLY A 166 4.19 -0.29 -4.33
N SER A 167 4.71 0.70 -5.01
CA SER A 167 6.14 1.00 -5.03
C SER A 167 6.37 2.48 -5.33
N LEU A 168 7.31 3.11 -4.64
CA LEU A 168 7.60 4.52 -4.89
C LEU A 168 8.35 4.74 -6.21
N THR A 169 9.08 3.72 -6.70
CA THR A 169 9.60 3.64 -8.08
C THR A 169 9.45 2.21 -8.59
N HIS A 170 8.90 2.04 -9.80
CA HIS A 170 8.64 0.72 -10.38
C HIS A 170 8.88 0.71 -11.90
N ASN A 171 10.14 0.52 -12.29
CA ASN A 171 10.51 0.35 -13.70
C ASN A 171 11.38 -0.89 -13.88
N LEU A 172 10.73 -2.04 -14.08
CA LEU A 172 11.42 -3.32 -14.21
C LEU A 172 12.36 -3.38 -15.42
N SER A 173 12.21 -2.50 -16.41
CA SER A 173 13.16 -2.41 -17.54
C SER A 173 14.53 -1.89 -17.12
N GLU A 174 14.63 -1.24 -15.96
CA GLU A 174 15.90 -0.77 -15.37
C GLU A 174 16.59 -1.82 -14.50
N PHE A 175 15.99 -2.97 -14.26
CA PHE A 175 16.61 -4.05 -13.49
C PHE A 175 17.86 -4.60 -14.21
N ARG A 176 18.99 -4.58 -13.53
CA ARG A 176 20.30 -5.02 -14.04
C ARG A 176 20.91 -6.16 -13.22
N GLY A 177 20.09 -6.78 -12.37
CA GLY A 177 20.49 -7.89 -11.51
C GLY A 177 20.57 -7.54 -10.03
N PRO A 178 20.58 -8.57 -9.16
CA PRO A 178 20.51 -8.40 -7.72
C PRO A 178 21.75 -7.77 -7.08
N ALA A 179 22.90 -7.81 -7.77
CA ALA A 179 24.17 -7.25 -7.28
C ALA A 179 24.29 -5.73 -7.43
N VAL A 180 23.34 -5.07 -8.10
CA VAL A 180 23.37 -3.62 -8.28
C VAL A 180 22.93 -2.93 -6.99
N THR A 181 23.87 -2.25 -6.34
CA THR A 181 23.63 -1.52 -5.09
C THR A 181 23.63 0.00 -5.26
N GLN A 182 24.24 0.50 -6.36
CA GLN A 182 24.26 1.93 -6.62
C GLN A 182 22.90 2.43 -7.06
N THR A 183 22.31 3.33 -6.29
CA THR A 183 21.03 3.97 -6.62
C THR A 183 21.15 4.80 -7.89
N ALA A 184 20.26 4.55 -8.84
CA ALA A 184 20.19 5.35 -10.07
C ALA A 184 19.72 6.79 -9.76
N PRO A 185 20.33 7.80 -10.40
CA PRO A 185 20.03 9.22 -10.07
C PRO A 185 18.56 9.59 -10.22
N TYR A 186 17.83 8.99 -11.17
CA TYR A 186 16.42 9.25 -11.37
C TYR A 186 15.55 8.81 -10.17
N VAL A 187 15.94 7.73 -9.48
CA VAL A 187 15.25 7.25 -8.28
C VAL A 187 15.33 8.31 -7.19
N THR A 188 16.53 8.80 -6.91
CA THR A 188 16.74 9.85 -5.90
C THR A 188 15.98 11.12 -6.26
N ALA A 189 16.06 11.56 -7.51
CA ALA A 189 15.38 12.78 -7.95
C ALA A 189 13.86 12.67 -7.79
N PHE A 190 13.27 11.55 -8.23
CA PHE A 190 11.83 11.32 -8.15
C PHE A 190 11.36 11.18 -6.70
N THR A 191 12.01 10.33 -5.89
CA THR A 191 11.61 10.08 -4.51
C THR A 191 11.73 11.31 -3.63
N THR A 192 12.79 12.10 -3.81
CA THR A 192 12.96 13.39 -3.09
C THR A 192 11.84 14.36 -3.45
N TRP A 193 11.46 14.44 -4.72
CA TRP A 193 10.38 15.31 -5.15
C TRP A 193 9.04 14.87 -4.53
N ILE A 194 8.69 13.58 -4.59
CA ILE A 194 7.46 13.03 -3.98
C ILE A 194 7.42 13.36 -2.48
N LEU A 195 8.50 13.04 -1.75
CA LEU A 195 8.58 13.31 -0.32
C LEU A 195 8.38 14.80 -0.01
N THR A 196 9.01 15.68 -0.77
CA THR A 196 8.88 17.13 -0.62
C THR A 196 7.42 17.57 -0.81
N GLN A 197 6.71 17.05 -1.82
CA GLN A 197 5.32 17.41 -2.03
C GLN A 197 4.40 16.86 -0.92
N ILE A 198 4.68 15.65 -0.40
CA ILE A 198 3.95 15.09 0.76
C ILE A 198 4.13 16.00 1.98
N GLN A 199 5.37 16.35 2.34
CA GLN A 199 5.68 17.20 3.48
C GLN A 199 5.06 18.59 3.38
N ASN A 200 4.98 19.13 2.16
CA ASN A 200 4.33 20.40 1.87
C ASN A 200 2.79 20.27 1.71
N ARG A 201 2.24 19.08 1.83
CA ARG A 201 0.79 18.79 1.62
C ARG A 201 0.28 19.29 0.27
N ASN A 202 1.14 19.26 -0.74
CA ASN A 202 0.83 19.77 -2.08
C ASN A 202 0.16 18.71 -2.96
N LEU A 203 -1.08 18.35 -2.61
CA LEU A 203 -1.86 17.35 -3.34
C LEU A 203 -2.00 17.70 -4.83
N SER A 204 -2.15 18.98 -5.15
CA SER A 204 -2.31 19.41 -6.56
C SER A 204 -1.08 19.03 -7.39
N ALA A 205 0.13 19.27 -6.87
CA ALA A 205 1.37 18.86 -7.54
C ALA A 205 1.51 17.34 -7.59
N LEU A 206 1.20 16.63 -6.49
CA LEU A 206 1.22 15.17 -6.45
C LEU A 206 0.30 14.56 -7.51
N CYS A 207 -0.94 15.05 -7.65
CA CYS A 207 -1.86 14.56 -8.69
C CYS A 207 -1.36 14.81 -10.12
N GLN A 208 -0.44 15.76 -10.30
CA GLN A 208 0.16 16.11 -11.60
C GLN A 208 1.61 15.56 -11.71
N TYR A 209 2.00 14.58 -10.89
CA TYR A 209 3.37 14.10 -10.77
C TYR A 209 3.98 13.69 -12.12
N ARG A 210 3.20 13.11 -13.03
CA ARG A 210 3.70 12.69 -14.36
C ARG A 210 4.24 13.84 -15.21
N THR A 211 3.79 15.05 -14.93
CA THR A 211 4.21 16.25 -15.64
C THR A 211 5.23 17.07 -14.84
N LEU A 212 5.07 17.11 -13.52
CA LEU A 212 5.82 18.01 -12.65
C LEU A 212 7.04 17.35 -11.97
N ALA A 213 6.96 16.04 -11.69
CA ALA A 213 8.06 15.36 -11.03
C ALA A 213 9.20 15.05 -12.02
N PRO A 214 10.46 15.19 -11.59
CA PRO A 214 11.60 14.80 -12.39
C PRO A 214 11.54 13.28 -12.65
N GLU A 215 11.84 12.87 -13.88
CA GLU A 215 11.96 11.46 -14.29
C GLU A 215 10.71 10.60 -14.06
N ALA A 216 9.53 11.22 -13.87
CA ALA A 216 8.29 10.53 -13.49
C ALA A 216 7.94 9.34 -14.39
N LYS A 217 8.05 9.52 -15.72
CA LYS A 217 7.74 8.47 -16.70
C LYS A 217 8.78 7.34 -16.70
N ARG A 218 10.01 7.63 -16.28
CA ARG A 218 11.07 6.64 -16.11
C ARG A 218 10.88 5.88 -14.80
N ALA A 219 10.54 6.59 -13.71
CA ALA A 219 10.25 5.98 -12.42
C ALA A 219 9.00 5.08 -12.47
N HIS A 220 7.99 5.51 -13.22
CA HIS A 220 6.72 4.80 -13.43
C HIS A 220 6.34 4.80 -14.90
N PRO A 221 6.75 3.81 -15.71
CA PRO A 221 6.25 3.63 -17.07
C PRO A 221 4.73 3.49 -17.10
N THR A 222 4.16 2.77 -16.15
CA THR A 222 2.73 2.63 -15.84
C THR A 222 2.44 3.14 -14.43
N GLU A 223 1.20 3.54 -14.11
CA GLU A 223 0.93 4.33 -12.90
C GLU A 223 0.48 3.48 -11.69
N GLU A 224 0.04 2.24 -11.92
CA GLU A 224 -0.65 1.41 -10.92
C GLU A 224 0.13 1.25 -9.60
N HIS A 225 1.46 1.16 -9.66
CA HIS A 225 2.28 1.00 -8.45
C HIS A 225 2.43 2.28 -7.61
N LEU A 226 2.15 3.46 -8.17
CA LEU A 226 2.14 4.70 -7.39
C LEU A 226 0.75 5.05 -6.86
N LEU A 227 -0.32 4.57 -7.49
CA LEU A 227 -1.69 4.91 -7.09
C LEU A 227 -2.05 4.60 -5.63
N PRO A 228 -1.56 3.50 -5.01
CA PRO A 228 -1.81 3.22 -3.59
C PRO A 228 -1.29 4.30 -2.63
N LEU A 229 -0.25 5.07 -3.02
CA LEU A 229 0.21 6.23 -2.25
C LEU A 229 -0.91 7.26 -2.10
N PHE A 230 -1.68 7.51 -3.15
CA PHE A 230 -2.78 8.47 -3.13
C PHE A 230 -3.94 8.00 -2.26
N VAL A 231 -4.16 6.68 -2.17
CA VAL A 231 -5.14 6.12 -1.22
C VAL A 231 -4.72 6.41 0.21
N ALA A 232 -3.46 6.17 0.56
CA ALA A 232 -2.94 6.46 1.90
C ALA A 232 -3.01 7.97 2.22
N LEU A 233 -2.64 8.83 1.26
CA LEU A 233 -2.77 10.28 1.37
C LEU A 233 -4.22 10.74 1.54
N GLY A 234 -5.17 10.13 0.83
CA GLY A 234 -6.58 10.45 0.96
C GLY A 234 -7.16 10.00 2.31
N ALA A 235 -6.65 8.92 2.87
CA ALA A 235 -7.05 8.41 4.18
C ALA A 235 -6.41 9.17 5.34
N SER A 236 -5.30 9.88 5.11
CA SER A 236 -4.65 10.72 6.14
C SER A 236 -5.42 12.02 6.39
N SER A 237 -5.14 12.64 7.53
CA SER A 237 -5.69 13.94 7.92
C SER A 237 -4.60 14.99 8.09
N ASP A 238 -5.00 16.27 8.12
CA ASP A 238 -4.08 17.38 8.36
C ASP A 238 -3.48 17.40 9.77
N THR A 239 -4.08 16.66 10.69
CA THR A 239 -3.63 16.58 12.08
C THR A 239 -2.75 15.36 12.35
N ASP A 240 -2.64 14.43 11.40
CA ASP A 240 -1.78 13.27 11.55
C ASP A 240 -0.30 13.67 11.60
N ALA A 241 0.45 13.04 12.48
CA ALA A 241 1.90 13.01 12.40
C ALA A 241 2.32 12.20 11.17
N PHE A 242 3.50 12.49 10.64
CA PHE A 242 4.02 11.87 9.42
C PHE A 242 5.44 11.35 9.63
N ASP A 243 5.64 10.07 9.40
CA ASP A 243 6.93 9.40 9.48
C ASP A 243 7.33 8.75 8.17
N VAL A 244 8.64 8.75 7.88
CA VAL A 244 9.25 7.94 6.83
C VAL A 244 9.77 6.67 7.46
N LEU A 245 9.23 5.52 7.07
CA LEU A 245 9.57 4.22 7.67
C LEU A 245 10.89 3.66 7.14
N ALA A 246 11.21 3.91 5.88
CA ALA A 246 12.44 3.43 5.24
C ALA A 246 12.81 4.31 4.05
N THR A 247 14.08 4.27 3.65
CA THR A 247 14.62 5.01 2.49
C THR A 247 15.49 4.14 1.59
N GLU A 248 15.67 2.86 1.92
CA GLU A 248 16.50 1.95 1.15
C GLU A 248 16.05 1.83 -0.33
N VAL A 249 17.01 1.57 -1.20
CA VAL A 249 16.75 1.30 -2.61
C VAL A 249 17.33 -0.05 -2.96
N ARG A 250 16.50 -0.95 -3.49
CA ARG A 250 16.95 -2.28 -3.92
C ARG A 250 17.24 -2.29 -5.41
N TYR A 251 18.24 -3.08 -5.79
CA TYR A 251 18.65 -3.26 -7.18
C TYR A 251 18.97 -1.94 -7.91
N GLY A 252 19.31 -0.90 -7.16
CA GLY A 252 19.58 0.44 -7.68
C GLY A 252 18.38 1.19 -8.27
N MET A 253 17.22 0.55 -8.39
CA MET A 253 16.07 1.13 -9.10
C MET A 253 14.73 1.03 -8.35
N LEU A 254 14.62 0.20 -7.34
CA LEU A 254 13.38 -0.07 -6.63
C LEU A 254 13.43 0.59 -5.25
N SER A 255 12.77 1.73 -5.11
CA SER A 255 12.71 2.43 -3.83
C SER A 255 11.73 1.73 -2.89
N MET A 256 12.20 1.39 -1.71
CA MET A 256 11.41 0.82 -0.62
C MET A 256 10.85 1.90 0.32
N ALA A 257 10.97 3.19 -0.07
CA ALA A 257 10.46 4.27 0.76
C ALA A 257 8.97 4.10 1.04
N SER A 258 8.64 4.14 2.32
CA SER A 258 7.29 3.86 2.85
C SER A 258 6.94 4.91 3.89
N TYR A 259 5.67 5.21 4.03
CA TYR A 259 5.18 6.35 4.77
C TYR A 259 4.07 5.97 5.73
N HIS A 260 4.03 6.66 6.87
CA HIS A 260 3.12 6.42 7.99
C HIS A 260 2.48 7.73 8.44
N TRP A 261 1.16 7.77 8.49
CA TRP A 261 0.34 8.85 9.06
C TRP A 261 -0.45 8.33 10.26
N HIS A 262 -0.29 8.98 11.43
CA HIS A 262 -0.84 8.50 12.70
C HIS A 262 -1.22 9.61 13.68
#